data_6ff85a6e5acc738eaf86c50ab4414585
#
_entry.id   6ff85a6e5acc738eaf86c50ab4414585
#
_cell.length_a   1.000
_cell.length_b   1.000
_cell.length_c   1.000
_cell.angle_alpha   90.00
_cell.angle_beta   90.00
_cell.angle_gamma   90.00
#
_symmetry.space_group_name_H-M   'P 1'
#
loop_
_entity.id
_entity.type
_entity.pdbx_description
1 polymer ?
#
loop_
_entity_poly.entity_id
_entity_poly.type
_entity_poly.pdbx_seq_one_letter_code
_entity_poly.pdbx_strand_id
1 'polypeptide(L)'
;GPLHGVPVALKDIIDTRDMPTCNGTPLHEGRRARSDAAIVAQLRQAGAVILGKTVTAELAVYAPGKTRNPHDPERTPGGSSSGSAAAVATGMVPLALGTQTAGSIIRPASYCGIFGFKPTHGTISRTGVLTQAPPLDTVGTFARSVEDVALLADAISAYDEKDPDMRPRSRGSLRATAAGTP
;
A
#
# COMPACT_ATOMS: atom_id res chain seq x y z
N GLY A 1 -12.60 -11.20 10.58
CA GLY A 1 -11.78 -10.08 11.01
C GLY A 1 -12.36 -8.74 10.54
N PRO A 2 -11.74 -7.61 10.87
CA PRO A 2 -12.29 -6.27 10.61
C PRO A 2 -12.41 -5.92 9.11
N LEU A 3 -11.73 -6.66 8.23
CA LEU A 3 -11.78 -6.47 6.78
C LEU A 3 -12.49 -7.63 6.08
N HIS A 4 -13.35 -8.40 6.77
CA HIS A 4 -14.00 -9.57 6.20
C HIS A 4 -14.77 -9.25 4.91
N GLY A 5 -14.35 -9.88 3.79
CA GLY A 5 -14.95 -9.68 2.47
C GLY A 5 -14.58 -8.37 1.77
N VAL A 6 -13.77 -7.50 2.40
CA VAL A 6 -13.38 -6.21 1.81
C VAL A 6 -12.27 -6.42 0.77
N PRO A 7 -12.46 -5.97 -0.49
CA PRO A 7 -11.42 -6.06 -1.51
C PRO A 7 -10.32 -5.03 -1.26
N VAL A 8 -9.06 -5.50 -1.34
CA VAL A 8 -7.85 -4.68 -1.19
C VAL A 8 -6.93 -4.91 -2.38
N ALA A 9 -6.42 -3.84 -2.98
CA ALA A 9 -5.42 -3.90 -4.02
C ALA A 9 -4.02 -3.59 -3.48
N LEU A 10 -2.99 -4.21 -4.08
CA LEU A 10 -1.61 -4.15 -3.60
C LEU A 10 -0.69 -3.56 -4.66
N LYS A 11 0.11 -2.57 -4.31
CA LYS A 11 1.18 -2.08 -5.18
C LYS A 11 2.10 -3.22 -5.61
N ASP A 12 2.47 -3.27 -6.89
CA ASP A 12 3.20 -4.38 -7.49
C ASP A 12 4.69 -4.43 -7.14
N ILE A 13 5.02 -4.09 -5.91
CA ILE A 13 6.30 -4.33 -5.23
C ILE A 13 6.10 -5.04 -3.89
N ILE A 14 4.84 -5.40 -3.58
CA ILE A 14 4.45 -6.13 -2.37
C ILE A 14 4.26 -7.59 -2.79
N ASP A 15 5.06 -8.48 -2.24
CA ASP A 15 5.05 -9.89 -2.60
C ASP A 15 3.76 -10.60 -2.18
N THR A 16 3.23 -11.41 -3.11
CA THR A 16 2.14 -12.34 -2.87
C THR A 16 2.53 -13.70 -3.42
N ARG A 17 2.18 -14.79 -2.71
CA ARG A 17 2.51 -16.17 -3.12
C ARG A 17 1.71 -16.64 -4.34
N ASP A 18 0.51 -16.09 -4.55
CA ASP A 18 -0.47 -16.53 -5.53
C ASP A 18 -0.51 -15.68 -6.80
N MET A 19 0.09 -14.48 -6.80
CA MET A 19 0.17 -13.61 -7.97
C MET A 19 1.61 -13.20 -8.25
N PRO A 20 1.98 -12.91 -9.52
CA PRO A 20 3.27 -12.33 -9.84
C PRO A 20 3.49 -10.98 -9.13
N THR A 21 4.76 -10.67 -8.82
CA THR A 21 5.22 -9.36 -8.35
C THR A 21 6.32 -8.88 -9.28
N CYS A 22 5.94 -8.06 -10.26
CA CYS A 22 6.83 -7.67 -11.36
C CYS A 22 7.65 -6.40 -11.06
N ASN A 23 7.40 -5.74 -9.95
CA ASN A 23 8.10 -4.51 -9.54
C ASN A 23 8.05 -3.39 -10.60
N GLY A 24 7.05 -3.43 -11.50
CA GLY A 24 6.89 -2.46 -12.58
C GLY A 24 7.97 -2.52 -13.67
N THR A 25 8.77 -3.56 -13.73
CA THR A 25 9.85 -3.72 -14.70
C THR A 25 9.72 -5.02 -15.51
N PRO A 26 10.02 -4.99 -16.84
CA PRO A 26 10.07 -6.20 -17.66
C PRO A 26 11.08 -7.23 -17.15
N LEU A 27 12.13 -6.81 -16.45
CA LEU A 27 13.16 -7.71 -15.91
C LEU A 27 12.60 -8.70 -14.88
N HIS A 28 11.48 -8.37 -14.25
CA HIS A 28 10.80 -9.21 -13.25
C HIS A 28 9.46 -9.77 -13.76
N GLU A 29 9.23 -9.75 -15.06
CA GLU A 29 8.00 -10.29 -15.63
C GLU A 29 7.79 -11.75 -15.22
N GLY A 30 6.59 -12.04 -14.69
CA GLY A 30 6.24 -13.37 -14.19
C GLY A 30 6.91 -13.82 -12.90
N ARG A 31 7.75 -12.98 -12.26
CA ARG A 31 8.38 -13.29 -10.98
C ARG A 31 7.32 -13.60 -9.92
N ARG A 32 7.44 -14.77 -9.28
CA ARG A 32 6.58 -15.20 -8.18
C ARG A 32 7.39 -15.28 -6.89
N ALA A 33 6.87 -14.68 -5.83
CA ALA A 33 7.43 -14.83 -4.50
C ALA A 33 7.10 -16.20 -3.92
N ARG A 34 7.95 -16.72 -3.03
CA ARG A 34 7.71 -18.00 -2.34
C ARG A 34 6.68 -17.88 -1.23
N SER A 35 6.48 -16.69 -0.69
CA SER A 35 5.57 -16.40 0.42
C SER A 35 4.92 -15.04 0.25
N ASP A 36 3.82 -14.83 0.95
CA ASP A 36 3.22 -13.51 1.11
C ASP A 36 4.15 -12.59 1.91
N ALA A 37 4.16 -11.30 1.58
CA ALA A 37 4.67 -10.27 2.48
C ALA A 37 3.93 -10.30 3.82
N ALA A 38 4.59 -9.89 4.91
CA ALA A 38 3.98 -9.91 6.24
C ALA A 38 2.63 -9.18 6.29
N ILE A 39 2.54 -8.02 5.66
CA ILE A 39 1.30 -7.23 5.56
C ILE A 39 0.19 -7.95 4.77
N VAL A 40 0.54 -8.75 3.78
CA VAL A 40 -0.44 -9.55 3.01
C VAL A 40 -1.00 -10.68 3.86
N ALA A 41 -0.14 -11.34 4.65
CA ALA A 41 -0.59 -12.34 5.61
C ALA A 41 -1.54 -11.72 6.65
N GLN A 42 -1.24 -10.54 7.17
CA GLN A 42 -2.11 -9.80 8.09
C GLN A 42 -3.46 -9.43 7.45
N LEU A 43 -3.47 -8.97 6.20
CA LEU A 43 -4.71 -8.70 5.46
C LEU A 43 -5.58 -9.95 5.33
N ARG A 44 -4.98 -11.10 4.97
CA ARG A 44 -5.71 -12.37 4.87
C ARG A 44 -6.28 -12.80 6.22
N GLN A 45 -5.52 -12.64 7.31
CA GLN A 45 -6.00 -12.90 8.68
C GLN A 45 -7.14 -11.96 9.09
N ALA A 46 -7.11 -10.70 8.63
CA ALA A 46 -8.20 -9.74 8.83
C ALA A 46 -9.45 -10.07 7.99
N GLY A 47 -9.37 -11.04 7.08
CA GLY A 47 -10.47 -11.48 6.22
C GLY A 47 -10.60 -10.71 4.92
N ALA A 48 -9.61 -9.88 4.56
CA ALA A 48 -9.62 -9.14 3.31
C ALA A 48 -9.50 -10.06 2.08
N VAL A 49 -10.11 -9.64 0.98
CA VAL A 49 -9.96 -10.25 -0.34
C VAL A 49 -8.86 -9.51 -1.09
N ILE A 50 -7.74 -10.17 -1.35
CA ILE A 50 -6.69 -9.58 -2.18
C ILE A 50 -7.15 -9.63 -3.63
N LEU A 51 -7.59 -8.49 -4.15
CA LEU A 51 -8.21 -8.42 -5.48
C LEU A 51 -7.18 -8.49 -6.61
N GLY A 52 -6.01 -7.87 -6.43
CA GLY A 52 -4.99 -7.85 -7.46
C GLY A 52 -3.82 -6.93 -7.15
N LYS A 53 -2.92 -6.85 -8.15
CA LYS A 53 -1.73 -5.99 -8.10
C LYS A 53 -2.00 -4.69 -8.87
N THR A 54 -1.51 -3.59 -8.35
CA THR A 54 -1.64 -2.25 -8.96
C THR A 54 -0.32 -1.76 -9.51
N VAL A 55 -0.40 -1.02 -10.62
CA VAL A 55 0.77 -0.45 -11.30
C VAL A 55 1.62 0.39 -10.35
N THR A 56 2.92 0.17 -10.40
CA THR A 56 3.94 1.01 -9.79
C THR A 56 4.78 1.68 -10.87
N ALA A 57 5.41 2.81 -10.58
CA ALA A 57 6.57 3.23 -11.37
C ALA A 57 7.64 2.13 -11.32
N GLU A 58 8.45 2.00 -12.34
CA GLU A 58 9.48 0.96 -12.43
C GLU A 58 10.37 0.96 -11.19
N LEU A 59 10.49 -0.21 -10.55
CA LEU A 59 11.23 -0.42 -9.29
C LEU A 59 10.87 0.60 -8.20
N ALA A 60 9.66 1.15 -8.26
CA ALA A 60 9.15 2.23 -7.41
C ALA A 60 9.97 3.55 -7.48
N VAL A 61 10.73 3.80 -8.57
CA VAL A 61 11.58 4.97 -8.77
C VAL A 61 10.87 6.03 -9.64
N TYR A 62 11.33 6.30 -10.87
CA TYR A 62 10.86 7.44 -11.67
C TYR A 62 10.14 7.06 -12.96
N ALA A 63 10.53 5.98 -13.64
CA ALA A 63 9.91 5.61 -14.92
C ALA A 63 8.42 5.28 -14.71
N PRO A 64 7.49 6.04 -15.32
CA PRO A 64 6.07 5.87 -15.07
C PRO A 64 5.54 4.58 -15.71
N GLY A 65 4.55 3.98 -15.06
CA GLY A 65 3.78 2.88 -15.62
C GLY A 65 2.62 3.37 -16.51
N LYS A 66 1.73 2.45 -16.87
CA LYS A 66 0.62 2.69 -17.80
C LYS A 66 -0.55 3.51 -17.21
N THR A 67 -0.60 3.66 -15.89
CA THR A 67 -1.71 4.34 -15.21
C THR A 67 -1.78 5.81 -15.58
N ARG A 68 -2.99 6.28 -15.87
CA ARG A 68 -3.31 7.69 -16.10
C ARG A 68 -4.08 8.26 -14.91
N ASN A 69 -4.11 9.58 -14.79
CA ASN A 69 -4.90 10.25 -13.77
C ASN A 69 -6.39 10.06 -14.08
N PRO A 70 -7.20 9.59 -13.13
CA PRO A 70 -8.62 9.31 -13.36
C PRO A 70 -9.47 10.57 -13.60
N HIS A 71 -8.99 11.75 -13.21
CA HIS A 71 -9.69 13.02 -13.43
C HIS A 71 -9.32 13.66 -14.75
N ASP A 72 -8.12 13.39 -15.28
CA ASP A 72 -7.63 13.92 -16.54
C ASP A 72 -6.55 12.96 -17.11
N PRO A 73 -6.88 12.13 -18.10
CA PRO A 73 -5.95 11.14 -18.67
C PRO A 73 -4.68 11.72 -19.29
N GLU A 74 -4.66 13.01 -19.61
CA GLU A 74 -3.48 13.72 -20.13
C GLU A 74 -2.48 14.07 -19.00
N ARG A 75 -2.89 13.90 -17.76
CA ARG A 75 -2.06 14.20 -16.59
C ARG A 75 -1.54 12.95 -15.92
N THR A 76 -0.46 13.12 -15.17
CA THR A 76 0.08 12.05 -14.32
C THR A 76 -0.83 11.78 -13.13
N PRO A 77 -1.02 10.52 -12.72
CA PRO A 77 -1.68 10.16 -11.46
C PRO A 77 -0.75 10.35 -10.25
N GLY A 78 0.46 10.87 -10.47
CA GLY A 78 1.54 10.81 -9.49
C GLY A 78 2.17 9.43 -9.43
N GLY A 79 3.04 9.22 -8.45
CA GLY A 79 3.73 7.93 -8.25
C GLY A 79 4.66 7.98 -7.04
N SER A 80 5.29 6.83 -6.74
CA SER A 80 5.33 5.59 -7.54
C SER A 80 4.11 4.67 -7.34
N SER A 81 3.24 4.86 -6.35
CA SER A 81 2.03 4.06 -6.11
C SER A 81 0.86 4.52 -6.99
N SER A 82 1.10 4.74 -8.29
CA SER A 82 0.16 5.31 -9.25
C SER A 82 -1.13 4.50 -9.38
N GLY A 83 -1.01 3.19 -9.58
CA GLY A 83 -2.15 2.29 -9.76
C GLY A 83 -3.00 2.15 -8.51
N SER A 84 -2.37 2.14 -7.32
CA SER A 84 -3.11 2.07 -6.05
C SER A 84 -4.01 3.29 -5.85
N ALA A 85 -3.47 4.48 -6.07
CA ALA A 85 -4.25 5.71 -5.96
C ALA A 85 -5.36 5.80 -7.00
N ALA A 86 -5.06 5.50 -8.27
CA ALA A 86 -6.06 5.53 -9.34
C ALA A 86 -7.19 4.51 -9.12
N ALA A 87 -6.86 3.29 -8.66
CA ALA A 87 -7.86 2.26 -8.41
C ALA A 87 -8.85 2.65 -7.29
N VAL A 88 -8.36 3.31 -6.23
CA VAL A 88 -9.23 3.82 -5.15
C VAL A 88 -10.05 5.02 -5.63
N ALA A 89 -9.44 5.94 -6.38
CA ALA A 89 -10.13 7.13 -6.90
C ALA A 89 -11.28 6.78 -7.86
N THR A 90 -11.09 5.76 -8.69
CA THR A 90 -12.13 5.28 -9.64
C THR A 90 -13.14 4.33 -9.04
N GLY A 91 -13.00 3.95 -7.77
CA GLY A 91 -13.90 3.00 -7.11
C GLY A 91 -13.69 1.53 -7.51
N MET A 92 -12.60 1.18 -8.20
CA MET A 92 -12.27 -0.23 -8.49
C MET A 92 -12.11 -1.04 -7.22
N VAL A 93 -11.54 -0.44 -6.18
CA VAL A 93 -11.43 -0.98 -4.82
C VAL A 93 -11.69 0.11 -3.80
N PRO A 94 -12.22 -0.22 -2.62
CA PRO A 94 -12.33 0.74 -1.52
C PRO A 94 -10.97 1.05 -0.88
N LEU A 95 -10.07 0.08 -0.86
CA LEU A 95 -8.80 0.13 -0.12
C LEU A 95 -7.63 -0.33 -0.99
N ALA A 96 -6.49 0.31 -0.84
CA ALA A 96 -5.26 -0.15 -1.47
C ALA A 96 -4.02 0.10 -0.60
N LEU A 97 -2.97 -0.72 -0.81
CA LEU A 97 -1.65 -0.51 -0.22
C LEU A 97 -0.69 0.10 -1.22
N GLY A 98 0.18 0.95 -0.71
CA GLY A 98 1.33 1.48 -1.42
C GLY A 98 2.55 1.63 -0.53
N THR A 99 3.59 2.25 -1.07
CA THR A 99 4.83 2.51 -0.34
C THR A 99 5.32 3.91 -0.62
N GLN A 100 6.10 4.44 0.31
CA GLN A 100 6.75 5.73 0.17
C GLN A 100 8.17 5.71 0.73
N THR A 101 9.10 6.15 -0.10
CA THR A 101 10.46 6.53 0.29
C THR A 101 10.54 8.06 0.44
N ALA A 102 10.15 8.79 -0.59
CA ALA A 102 10.10 10.26 -0.58
C ALA A 102 8.65 10.80 -0.57
N GLY A 103 7.86 10.53 -1.61
CA GLY A 103 6.51 11.06 -1.78
C GLY A 103 5.49 10.06 -2.34
N SER A 104 5.84 8.78 -2.43
CA SER A 104 5.12 7.81 -3.26
C SER A 104 3.78 7.30 -2.70
N ILE A 105 3.32 7.80 -1.57
CA ILE A 105 1.94 7.67 -1.06
C ILE A 105 1.23 9.01 -1.18
N ILE A 106 1.77 10.05 -0.56
CA ILE A 106 1.09 11.33 -0.43
C ILE A 106 0.90 12.01 -1.80
N ARG A 107 1.90 11.94 -2.67
CA ARG A 107 1.83 12.54 -4.01
C ARG A 107 0.73 11.94 -4.88
N PRO A 108 0.66 10.60 -5.13
CA PRO A 108 -0.43 10.06 -5.93
C PRO A 108 -1.79 10.18 -5.25
N ALA A 109 -1.89 10.15 -3.92
CA ALA A 109 -3.14 10.43 -3.22
C ALA A 109 -3.65 11.85 -3.51
N SER A 110 -2.78 12.85 -3.40
CA SER A 110 -3.10 14.25 -3.72
C SER A 110 -3.52 14.42 -5.18
N TYR A 111 -2.80 13.81 -6.13
CA TYR A 111 -3.07 13.95 -7.56
C TYR A 111 -4.38 13.25 -7.98
N CYS A 112 -4.76 12.17 -7.30
CA CYS A 112 -5.98 11.43 -7.57
C CYS A 112 -7.17 11.84 -6.68
N GLY A 113 -7.02 12.82 -5.79
CA GLY A 113 -8.11 13.36 -4.96
C GLY A 113 -8.63 12.37 -3.90
N ILE A 114 -7.75 11.57 -3.31
CA ILE A 114 -8.08 10.60 -2.27
C ILE A 114 -7.22 10.79 -1.02
N PHE A 115 -7.52 10.06 0.06
CA PHE A 115 -6.70 10.04 1.25
C PHE A 115 -5.56 9.01 1.10
N GLY A 116 -4.34 9.43 1.44
CA GLY A 116 -3.18 8.58 1.59
C GLY A 116 -2.55 8.77 2.96
N PHE A 117 -2.25 7.69 3.63
CA PHE A 117 -1.62 7.71 4.94
C PHE A 117 -0.27 7.03 4.92
N LYS A 118 0.78 7.79 5.23
CA LYS A 118 2.13 7.30 5.49
C LYS A 118 2.39 7.34 6.99
N PRO A 119 2.41 6.20 7.67
CA PRO A 119 2.71 6.15 9.09
C PRO A 119 4.17 6.52 9.39
N THR A 120 4.49 6.64 10.66
CA THR A 120 5.88 6.70 11.14
C THR A 120 6.64 5.45 10.68
N HIS A 121 7.88 5.63 10.26
CA HIS A 121 8.79 4.53 9.89
C HIS A 121 8.83 3.46 10.98
N GLY A 122 8.89 2.18 10.58
CA GLY A 122 8.85 1.05 11.51
C GLY A 122 7.49 0.79 12.18
N THR A 123 6.41 1.42 11.66
CA THR A 123 5.04 1.17 12.16
C THR A 123 4.39 -0.03 11.49
N ILE A 124 4.59 -0.20 10.19
CA ILE A 124 4.06 -1.28 9.38
C ILE A 124 5.23 -2.05 8.79
N SER A 125 5.16 -3.38 8.80
CA SER A 125 6.22 -4.25 8.31
C SER A 125 6.49 -4.06 6.82
N ARG A 126 7.77 -4.12 6.45
CA ARG A 126 8.26 -4.11 5.07
C ARG A 126 8.78 -5.47 4.61
N THR A 127 8.66 -6.51 5.44
CA THR A 127 9.06 -7.88 5.08
C THR A 127 8.29 -8.35 3.84
N GLY A 128 9.01 -8.70 2.78
CA GLY A 128 8.42 -9.10 1.49
C GLY A 128 7.99 -7.91 0.62
N VAL A 129 8.52 -6.71 0.87
CA VAL A 129 8.34 -5.52 0.04
C VAL A 129 9.68 -5.14 -0.58
N LEU A 130 9.69 -4.76 -1.86
CA LEU A 130 10.90 -4.28 -2.53
C LEU A 130 11.50 -3.10 -1.78
N THR A 131 12.76 -3.24 -1.40
CA THR A 131 13.51 -2.20 -0.68
C THR A 131 14.15 -1.22 -1.66
N GLN A 132 14.02 0.07 -1.40
CA GLN A 132 14.71 1.16 -2.08
C GLN A 132 15.76 1.83 -1.17
N ALA A 133 15.30 2.35 -0.05
CA ALA A 133 16.12 3.02 0.95
C ALA A 133 15.63 2.61 2.35
N PRO A 134 16.27 1.62 2.99
CA PRO A 134 15.80 1.05 4.26
C PRO A 134 15.40 2.07 5.32
N PRO A 135 16.16 3.17 5.55
CA PRO A 135 15.82 4.13 6.60
C PRO A 135 14.62 5.04 6.27
N LEU A 136 14.13 5.01 5.01
CA LEU A 136 13.06 5.89 4.54
C LEU A 136 11.80 5.12 4.13
N ASP A 137 11.96 3.89 3.64
CA ASP A 137 10.87 3.10 3.08
C ASP A 137 9.77 2.84 4.11
N THR A 138 8.55 3.14 3.72
CA THR A 138 7.36 2.99 4.57
C THR A 138 6.21 2.43 3.74
N VAL A 139 5.52 1.43 4.26
CA VAL A 139 4.23 0.98 3.71
C VAL A 139 3.13 1.90 4.23
N GLY A 140 2.14 2.16 3.40
CA GLY A 140 0.96 2.94 3.81
C GLY A 140 -0.28 2.61 2.99
N THR A 141 -1.35 3.33 3.29
CA THR A 141 -2.70 2.99 2.90
C THR A 141 -3.37 4.09 2.08
N PHE A 142 -4.31 3.68 1.20
CA PHE A 142 -5.15 4.57 0.39
C PHE A 142 -6.62 4.20 0.58
N ALA A 143 -7.46 5.21 0.71
CA ALA A 143 -8.92 5.08 0.75
C ALA A 143 -9.59 6.41 0.38
N ARG A 144 -10.94 6.40 0.34
CA ARG A 144 -11.74 7.62 0.09
C ARG A 144 -12.22 8.32 1.37
N SER A 145 -11.84 7.81 2.55
CA SER A 145 -12.08 8.45 3.85
C SER A 145 -10.88 8.30 4.78
N VAL A 146 -10.80 9.15 5.80
CA VAL A 146 -9.77 9.08 6.85
C VAL A 146 -9.96 7.82 7.70
N GLU A 147 -11.20 7.48 8.00
CA GLU A 147 -11.57 6.31 8.79
C GLU A 147 -11.11 5.01 8.12
N ASP A 148 -11.26 4.93 6.79
CA ASP A 148 -10.88 3.75 6.02
C ASP A 148 -9.35 3.60 5.90
N VAL A 149 -8.60 4.70 5.72
CA VAL A 149 -7.13 4.61 5.74
C VAL A 149 -6.62 4.18 7.12
N ALA A 150 -7.26 4.64 8.18
CA ALA A 150 -6.94 4.26 9.55
C ALA A 150 -7.30 2.80 9.85
N LEU A 151 -8.49 2.35 9.43
CA LEU A 151 -8.93 0.96 9.55
C LEU A 151 -7.95 -0.01 8.85
N LEU A 152 -7.56 0.31 7.61
CA LEU A 152 -6.61 -0.50 6.87
C LEU A 152 -5.24 -0.52 7.53
N ALA A 153 -4.77 0.63 8.02
CA ALA A 153 -3.49 0.74 8.71
C ALA A 153 -3.47 -0.07 10.02
N ASP A 154 -4.53 -0.01 10.81
CA ASP A 154 -4.67 -0.83 12.03
C ASP A 154 -4.59 -2.33 11.71
N ALA A 155 -5.24 -2.78 10.63
CA ALA A 155 -5.28 -4.18 10.25
C ALA A 155 -3.91 -4.78 9.83
N ILE A 156 -2.93 -3.93 9.47
CA ILE A 156 -1.60 -4.34 9.00
C ILE A 156 -0.46 -3.83 9.88
N SER A 157 -0.75 -3.38 11.10
CA SER A 157 0.26 -2.80 12.03
C SER A 157 0.77 -3.81 13.07
N ALA A 158 0.47 -5.09 12.94
CA ALA A 158 1.00 -6.09 13.87
C ALA A 158 2.53 -6.16 13.79
N TYR A 159 3.17 -6.35 14.95
CA TYR A 159 4.62 -6.48 15.05
C TYR A 159 5.14 -7.66 14.22
N ASP A 160 6.21 -7.41 13.49
CA ASP A 160 6.94 -8.43 12.74
C ASP A 160 8.42 -8.38 13.13
N GLU A 161 8.90 -9.43 13.77
CA GLU A 161 10.30 -9.57 14.23
C GLU A 161 11.31 -9.61 13.06
N LYS A 162 10.84 -9.93 11.84
CA LYS A 162 11.68 -10.01 10.64
C LYS A 162 11.99 -8.64 10.03
N ASP A 163 11.22 -7.60 10.36
CA ASP A 163 11.55 -6.24 9.95
C ASP A 163 12.44 -5.58 11.03
N PRO A 164 13.73 -5.34 10.74
CA PRO A 164 14.71 -4.87 11.73
C PRO A 164 14.39 -3.48 12.29
N ASP A 165 13.53 -2.71 11.62
CA ASP A 165 13.18 -1.35 12.06
C ASP A 165 11.90 -1.30 12.88
N MET A 166 11.14 -2.40 12.94
CA MET A 166 10.00 -2.49 13.85
C MET A 166 10.46 -2.67 15.31
N ARG A 167 9.67 -2.14 16.22
CA ARG A 167 9.85 -2.34 17.66
C ARG A 167 8.52 -2.79 18.28
N PRO A 168 8.53 -3.75 19.23
CA PRO A 168 7.33 -4.08 19.98
C PRO A 168 6.81 -2.83 20.70
N ARG A 169 5.59 -2.46 20.42
CA ARG A 169 4.94 -1.29 21.05
C ARG A 169 3.47 -1.59 21.25
N SER A 170 2.95 -1.18 22.41
CA SER A 170 1.49 -1.00 22.54
C SER A 170 1.10 0.20 21.69
N ARG A 171 0.15 0.02 20.77
CA ARG A 171 -0.35 1.09 19.90
C ARG A 171 -1.83 1.25 20.14
N GLY A 172 -2.28 2.49 20.28
CA GLY A 172 -3.69 2.82 20.21
C GLY A 172 -4.22 2.57 18.79
N SER A 173 -5.51 2.38 18.66
CA SER A 173 -6.17 2.26 17.35
C SER A 173 -6.14 3.60 16.62
N LEU A 174 -5.60 3.60 15.41
CA LEU A 174 -5.65 4.76 14.52
C LEU A 174 -7.09 5.11 14.15
N ARG A 175 -7.94 4.09 13.96
CA ARG A 175 -9.35 4.27 13.68
C ARG A 175 -10.07 4.97 14.84
N ALA A 176 -9.80 4.56 16.09
CA ALA A 176 -10.38 5.22 17.26
C ALA A 176 -9.92 6.68 17.37
N THR A 177 -8.64 6.95 17.06
CA THR A 177 -8.10 8.31 17.01
C THR A 177 -8.75 9.15 15.90
N ALA A 178 -8.95 8.58 14.71
CA ALA A 178 -9.60 9.27 13.59
C ALA A 178 -11.07 9.58 13.84
N ALA A 179 -11.77 8.77 14.64
CA ALA A 179 -13.17 8.97 15.02
C ALA A 179 -13.34 9.98 16.20
N GLY A 180 -12.24 10.29 16.90
CA GLY A 180 -12.26 11.29 17.99
C GLY A 180 -12.36 12.71 17.43
N THR A 181 -13.09 13.57 18.13
CA THR A 181 -13.06 15.02 17.89
C THR A 181 -11.70 15.57 18.32
N PRO A 182 -11.02 16.43 17.52
CA PRO A 182 -9.78 17.09 17.93
C PRO A 182 -9.94 17.92 19.19
#